data_d51295bcbfb4d8cb083c527caf1f75c4
#
_entry.id   d51295bcbfb4d8cb083c527caf1f75c4
#
_cell.length_a   1.000
_cell.length_b   1.000
_cell.length_c   1.000
_cell.angle_alpha   90.00
_cell.angle_beta   90.00
_cell.angle_gamma   90.00
#
_symmetry.space_group_name_H-M   'P 1'
#
loop_
_entity.id
_entity.type
_entity.pdbx_description
1 polymer ?
#
loop_
_entity_poly.entity_id
_entity_poly.type
_entity_poly.pdbx_seq_one_letter_code
_entity_poly.pdbx_strand_id
1 'polypeptide(L)'
;MNEKQAIEQLYHDMYSAMVAKDKAELDRVHDDSFVLIHMTGMHQNKQAYIQAIMDGTLNYYTEKTESLNIKVNENNTAVLTGRSLVNAAVFGGGKHTWRLQLRYELKKVSDEWKLTKAQASTY
;
A
#
# COMPACT_ATOMS: atom_id res chain seq x y z
N MET A 1 -17.57 -5.86 11.09
CA MET A 1 -17.36 -4.94 9.93
C MET A 1 -17.50 -5.73 8.64
N ASN A 2 -18.04 -5.11 7.59
CA ASN A 2 -18.18 -5.79 6.31
C ASN A 2 -16.85 -5.84 5.56
N GLU A 3 -16.82 -6.55 4.43
CA GLU A 3 -15.58 -6.74 3.67
C GLU A 3 -14.98 -5.41 3.19
N LYS A 4 -15.80 -4.51 2.67
CA LYS A 4 -15.31 -3.21 2.21
C LYS A 4 -14.71 -2.38 3.33
N GLN A 5 -15.34 -2.38 4.50
CA GLN A 5 -14.82 -1.68 5.69
C GLN A 5 -13.50 -2.29 6.16
N ALA A 6 -13.38 -3.61 6.10
CA ALA A 6 -12.13 -4.29 6.46
C ALA A 6 -10.98 -3.90 5.52
N ILE A 7 -11.25 -3.80 4.22
CA ILE A 7 -10.25 -3.40 3.22
C ILE A 7 -9.90 -1.91 3.37
N GLU A 8 -10.89 -1.06 3.63
CA GLU A 8 -10.64 0.35 3.91
C GLU A 8 -9.75 0.53 5.14
N GLN A 9 -10.02 -0.22 6.20
CA GLN A 9 -9.20 -0.18 7.40
C GLN A 9 -7.78 -0.67 7.11
N LEU A 10 -7.63 -1.72 6.30
CA LEU A 10 -6.32 -2.21 5.88
C LEU A 10 -5.51 -1.13 5.17
N TYR A 11 -6.15 -0.35 4.30
CA TYR A 11 -5.50 0.76 3.59
C TYR A 11 -4.96 1.80 4.57
N HIS A 12 -5.77 2.19 5.56
CA HIS A 12 -5.34 3.16 6.57
C HIS A 12 -4.25 2.59 7.47
N ASP A 13 -4.37 1.33 7.89
CA ASP A 13 -3.35 0.65 8.70
C ASP A 13 -2.02 0.56 7.96
N MET A 14 -2.08 0.29 6.66
CA MET A 14 -0.89 0.23 5.80
C MET A 14 -0.15 1.57 5.80
N TYR A 15 -0.85 2.68 5.52
CA TYR A 15 -0.18 3.98 5.50
C TYR A 15 0.32 4.39 6.88
N SER A 16 -0.42 4.10 7.94
CA SER A 16 0.04 4.34 9.31
C SER A 16 1.33 3.58 9.60
N ALA A 17 1.40 2.33 9.17
CA ALA A 17 2.60 1.51 9.34
C ALA A 17 3.78 2.03 8.51
N MET A 18 3.52 2.54 7.30
CA MET A 18 4.55 3.12 6.44
C MET A 18 5.15 4.38 7.08
N VAL A 19 4.32 5.26 7.61
CA VAL A 19 4.76 6.48 8.29
C VAL A 19 5.53 6.16 9.57
N ALA A 20 5.03 5.21 10.35
CA ALA A 20 5.65 4.81 11.63
C ALA A 20 6.83 3.87 11.47
N LYS A 21 7.07 3.34 10.26
CA LYS A 21 8.06 2.29 9.99
C LYS A 21 7.84 1.07 10.89
N ASP A 22 6.58 0.65 11.01
CA ASP A 22 6.17 -0.50 11.81
C ASP A 22 6.32 -1.77 10.97
N LYS A 23 7.46 -2.43 11.11
CA LYS A 23 7.80 -3.61 10.31
C LYS A 23 6.81 -4.75 10.50
N ALA A 24 6.39 -5.01 11.72
CA ALA A 24 5.46 -6.10 12.03
C ALA A 24 4.12 -5.91 11.33
N GLU A 25 3.59 -4.67 11.35
CA GLU A 25 2.33 -4.34 10.68
C GLU A 25 2.49 -4.36 9.16
N LEU A 26 3.61 -3.86 8.63
CA LEU A 26 3.90 -3.94 7.19
C LEU A 26 3.95 -5.39 6.73
N ASP A 27 4.55 -6.26 7.53
CA ASP A 27 4.61 -7.69 7.23
C ASP A 27 3.22 -8.33 7.23
N ARG A 28 2.37 -7.95 8.17
CA ARG A 28 1.02 -8.48 8.32
C ARG A 28 0.11 -8.13 7.13
N VAL A 29 0.16 -6.88 6.68
CA VAL A 29 -0.77 -6.40 5.64
C VAL A 29 -0.38 -6.81 4.23
N HIS A 30 0.89 -7.15 4.00
CA HIS A 30 1.39 -7.59 2.70
C HIS A 30 1.52 -9.11 2.65
N ASP A 31 0.95 -9.74 1.63
CA ASP A 31 1.15 -11.17 1.40
C ASP A 31 2.60 -11.44 0.98
N ASP A 32 3.09 -12.66 1.21
CA ASP A 32 4.45 -13.03 0.80
C ASP A 32 4.67 -12.89 -0.71
N SER A 33 3.61 -13.01 -1.50
CA SER A 33 3.65 -12.84 -2.95
C SER A 33 3.63 -11.39 -3.41
N PHE A 34 3.55 -10.42 -2.49
CA PHE A 34 3.35 -9.02 -2.84
C PHE A 34 4.44 -8.47 -3.76
N VAL A 35 4.01 -7.70 -4.76
CA VAL A 35 4.90 -6.96 -5.66
C VAL A 35 4.33 -5.56 -5.84
N LEU A 36 5.19 -4.55 -5.66
CA LEU A 36 4.87 -3.16 -6.00
C LEU A 36 5.49 -2.84 -7.36
N ILE A 37 4.67 -2.31 -8.27
CA ILE A 37 5.14 -1.78 -9.55
C ILE A 37 5.13 -0.26 -9.43
N HIS A 38 6.31 0.36 -9.43
CA HIS A 38 6.48 1.80 -9.37
C HIS A 38 6.08 2.47 -10.70
N MET A 39 5.89 3.79 -10.67
CA MET A 39 5.54 4.57 -11.87
C MET A 39 6.58 4.43 -12.99
N THR A 40 7.82 4.15 -12.64
CA THR A 40 8.92 3.92 -13.59
C THR A 40 8.90 2.54 -14.22
N GLY A 41 8.02 1.64 -13.74
CA GLY A 41 7.98 0.25 -14.13
C GLY A 41 8.87 -0.66 -13.28
N MET A 42 9.62 -0.10 -12.31
CA MET A 42 10.46 -0.90 -11.43
C MET A 42 9.59 -1.75 -10.51
N HIS A 43 9.93 -3.04 -10.38
CA HIS A 43 9.25 -3.96 -9.50
C HIS A 43 10.02 -4.14 -8.19
N GLN A 44 9.29 -4.12 -7.07
CA GLN A 44 9.84 -4.50 -5.76
C GLN A 44 8.96 -5.58 -5.15
N ASN A 45 9.58 -6.70 -4.74
CA ASN A 45 8.87 -7.72 -3.99
C ASN A 45 8.64 -7.25 -2.54
N LYS A 46 7.88 -8.02 -1.77
CA LYS A 46 7.54 -7.68 -0.38
C LYS A 46 8.78 -7.34 0.44
N GLN A 47 9.79 -8.20 0.41
CA GLN A 47 10.98 -8.02 1.22
C GLN A 47 11.75 -6.75 0.84
N ALA A 48 11.94 -6.51 -0.46
CA ALA A 48 12.64 -5.32 -0.94
C ALA A 48 11.87 -4.05 -0.61
N TYR A 49 10.55 -4.07 -0.73
CA TYR A 49 9.70 -2.92 -0.44
C TYR A 49 9.74 -2.55 1.05
N ILE A 50 9.53 -3.54 1.93
CA ILE A 50 9.57 -3.30 3.38
C ILE A 50 10.97 -2.83 3.81
N GLN A 51 12.03 -3.44 3.27
CA GLN A 51 13.40 -3.03 3.57
C GLN A 51 13.65 -1.58 3.15
N ALA A 52 13.16 -1.17 1.99
CA ALA A 52 13.29 0.21 1.51
C ALA A 52 12.58 1.22 2.43
N ILE A 53 11.44 0.84 3.00
CA ILE A 53 10.76 1.68 4.00
C ILE A 53 11.58 1.76 5.29
N MET A 54 12.09 0.62 5.75
CA MET A 54 12.82 0.55 7.02
C MET A 54 14.17 1.29 6.96
N ASP A 55 14.88 1.23 5.84
CA ASP A 55 16.21 1.82 5.70
C ASP A 55 16.21 3.29 5.23
N GLY A 56 15.04 3.86 4.96
CA GLY A 56 14.91 5.25 4.57
C GLY A 56 15.03 5.53 3.08
N THR A 57 15.13 4.51 2.23
CA THR A 57 15.06 4.68 0.77
C THR A 57 13.69 5.23 0.38
N LEU A 58 12.64 4.74 1.07
CA LEU A 58 11.26 5.25 0.93
C LEU A 58 10.83 5.79 2.29
N ASN A 59 10.77 7.12 2.42
CA ASN A 59 10.34 7.78 3.67
C ASN A 59 8.97 8.39 3.47
N TYR A 60 7.99 7.95 4.25
CA TYR A 60 6.62 8.47 4.23
C TYR A 60 6.38 9.30 5.48
N TYR A 61 5.86 10.52 5.32
CA TYR A 61 5.65 11.45 6.43
C TYR A 61 4.19 11.66 6.76
N THR A 62 3.35 11.87 5.73
CA THR A 62 1.91 12.05 5.92
C THR A 62 1.15 11.44 4.75
N GLU A 63 -0.13 11.11 5.01
CA GLU A 63 -1.04 10.63 3.98
C GLU A 63 -2.42 11.23 4.24
N LYS A 64 -3.05 11.73 3.18
CA LYS A 64 -4.44 12.17 3.22
C LYS A 64 -5.20 11.46 2.10
N THR A 65 -6.11 10.60 2.48
CA THR A 65 -6.95 9.85 1.55
C THR A 65 -7.97 10.77 0.89
N GLU A 66 -8.00 10.79 -0.44
CA GLU A 66 -8.98 11.56 -1.20
C GLU A 66 -10.14 10.70 -1.70
N SER A 67 -9.85 9.50 -2.17
CA SER A 67 -10.90 8.58 -2.59
C SER A 67 -10.43 7.12 -2.51
N LEU A 68 -11.38 6.24 -2.23
CA LEU A 68 -11.17 4.78 -2.26
C LEU A 68 -12.29 4.16 -3.07
N ASN A 69 -11.93 3.29 -4.01
CA ASN A 69 -12.86 2.48 -4.76
C ASN A 69 -12.51 1.01 -4.48
N ILE A 70 -13.45 0.28 -3.90
CA ILE A 70 -13.22 -1.09 -3.46
C ILE A 70 -14.23 -2.02 -4.14
N LYS A 71 -13.73 -3.02 -4.85
CA LYS A 71 -14.56 -4.06 -5.45
C LYS A 71 -14.18 -5.40 -4.84
N VAL A 72 -15.13 -6.03 -4.15
CA VAL A 72 -14.95 -7.35 -3.56
C VAL A 72 -15.52 -8.39 -4.52
N ASN A 73 -14.72 -9.40 -4.85
CA ASN A 73 -15.12 -10.51 -5.72
C ASN A 73 -15.56 -11.71 -4.89
N GLU A 74 -16.25 -12.67 -5.53
CA GLU A 74 -16.79 -13.85 -4.82
C GLU A 74 -15.72 -14.87 -4.41
N ASN A 75 -14.56 -14.83 -5.05
CA ASN A 75 -13.48 -15.82 -4.86
C ASN A 75 -12.46 -15.42 -3.79
N ASN A 76 -12.86 -14.66 -2.79
CA ASN A 76 -11.97 -14.16 -1.73
C ASN A 76 -10.83 -13.28 -2.27
N THR A 77 -11.10 -12.54 -3.34
CA THR A 77 -10.19 -11.53 -3.88
C THR A 77 -10.90 -10.18 -3.93
N ALA A 78 -10.12 -9.12 -4.03
CA ALA A 78 -10.64 -7.76 -4.15
C ALA A 78 -9.67 -6.87 -4.91
N VAL A 79 -10.20 -5.75 -5.41
CA VAL A 79 -9.40 -4.69 -6.02
C VAL A 79 -9.72 -3.39 -5.30
N LEU A 80 -8.68 -2.70 -4.88
CA LEU A 80 -8.78 -1.39 -4.24
C LEU A 80 -8.01 -0.38 -5.08
N THR A 81 -8.69 0.68 -5.51
CA THR A 81 -8.01 1.82 -6.12
C THR A 81 -8.11 2.99 -5.15
N GLY A 82 -6.95 3.44 -4.64
CA GLY A 82 -6.86 4.53 -3.70
C GLY A 82 -6.16 5.74 -4.28
N ARG A 83 -6.71 6.92 -4.05
CA ARG A 83 -6.09 8.21 -4.39
C ARG A 83 -5.80 8.94 -3.09
N SER A 84 -4.55 9.31 -2.91
CA SER A 84 -4.09 9.96 -1.68
C SER A 84 -3.06 11.03 -1.97
N LEU A 85 -3.05 12.07 -1.14
CA LEU A 85 -1.96 13.02 -1.09
C LEU A 85 -0.94 12.45 -0.10
N VAL A 86 0.24 12.11 -0.60
CA VAL A 86 1.28 11.46 0.20
C VAL A 86 2.52 12.33 0.21
N ASN A 87 2.91 12.81 1.40
CA ASN A 87 4.17 13.52 1.56
C ASN A 87 5.26 12.52 1.84
N ALA A 88 6.22 12.44 0.94
CA ALA A 88 7.28 11.43 1.01
C ALA A 88 8.58 11.95 0.40
N ALA A 89 9.69 11.36 0.85
CA ALA A 89 11.00 11.51 0.23
C ALA A 89 11.44 10.13 -0.22
N VAL A 90 11.65 9.96 -1.52
CA VAL A 90 11.91 8.65 -2.11
C VAL A 90 13.23 8.64 -2.86
N PHE A 91 13.97 7.55 -2.75
CA PHE A 91 15.23 7.31 -3.46
C PHE A 91 16.26 8.46 -3.29
N GLY A 92 16.37 8.96 -2.06
CA GLY A 92 17.32 10.03 -1.74
C GLY A 92 16.89 11.44 -2.16
N GLY A 93 15.70 11.60 -2.70
CA GLY A 93 15.14 12.91 -3.04
C GLY A 93 14.63 13.68 -1.82
N GLY A 94 14.24 14.94 -2.03
CA GLY A 94 13.63 15.76 -0.98
C GLY A 94 12.16 15.42 -0.76
N LYS A 95 11.60 15.97 0.32
CA LYS A 95 10.17 15.83 0.61
C LYS A 95 9.34 16.45 -0.50
N HIS A 96 8.31 15.74 -0.91
CA HIS A 96 7.38 16.19 -1.94
C HIS A 96 6.00 15.60 -1.65
N THR A 97 4.95 16.35 -1.92
CA THR A 97 3.58 15.83 -1.83
C THR A 97 3.17 15.29 -3.19
N TRP A 98 2.95 13.99 -3.23
CA TRP A 98 2.56 13.26 -4.44
C TRP A 98 1.05 13.07 -4.46
N ARG A 99 0.46 13.27 -5.63
CA ARG A 99 -0.91 12.83 -5.90
C ARG A 99 -0.83 11.40 -6.40
N LEU A 100 -0.85 10.46 -5.46
CA LEU A 100 -0.61 9.04 -5.75
C LEU A 100 -1.92 8.29 -5.92
N GLN A 101 -2.00 7.54 -7.02
CA GLN A 101 -3.03 6.55 -7.23
C GLN A 101 -2.38 5.18 -7.19
N LEU A 102 -2.91 4.30 -6.36
CA LEU A 102 -2.44 2.93 -6.26
C LEU A 102 -3.62 1.98 -6.48
N ARG A 103 -3.42 1.05 -7.42
CA ARG A 103 -4.35 -0.03 -7.65
C ARG A 103 -3.78 -1.27 -6.98
N TYR A 104 -4.50 -1.75 -5.97
CA TYR A 104 -4.12 -2.93 -5.21
C TYR A 104 -4.97 -4.12 -5.61
N GLU A 105 -4.34 -5.29 -5.70
CA GLU A 105 -5.01 -6.58 -5.70
C GLU A 105 -4.83 -7.18 -4.32
N LEU A 106 -5.92 -7.77 -3.79
CA LEU A 106 -5.95 -8.34 -2.45
C LEU A 106 -6.51 -9.75 -2.51
N LYS A 107 -6.11 -10.57 -1.54
CA LYS A 107 -6.75 -11.86 -1.28
C LYS A 107 -7.06 -11.99 0.20
N LYS A 108 -8.07 -12.80 0.53
CA LYS A 108 -8.42 -13.11 1.91
C LYS A 108 -7.80 -14.45 2.28
N VAL A 109 -6.98 -14.44 3.33
CA VAL A 109 -6.27 -15.62 3.83
C VAL A 109 -6.58 -15.74 5.31
N SER A 110 -7.16 -16.86 5.73
CA SER A 110 -7.50 -17.11 7.14
C SER A 110 -8.27 -15.94 7.76
N ASP A 111 -9.31 -15.50 7.06
CA ASP A 111 -10.19 -14.39 7.45
C ASP A 111 -9.52 -13.01 7.48
N GLU A 112 -8.29 -12.87 6.98
CA GLU A 112 -7.60 -11.60 6.87
C GLU A 112 -7.33 -11.23 5.42
N TRP A 113 -7.61 -9.97 5.08
CA TRP A 113 -7.23 -9.43 3.78
C TRP A 113 -5.75 -9.09 3.76
N LYS A 114 -5.09 -9.44 2.65
CA LYS A 114 -3.67 -9.13 2.42
C LYS A 114 -3.48 -8.58 1.02
N LEU A 115 -2.54 -7.62 0.91
CA LEU A 115 -2.17 -7.03 -0.37
C LEU A 115 -1.27 -8.00 -1.13
N THR A 116 -1.59 -8.28 -2.39
CA THR A 116 -0.79 -9.17 -3.24
C THR A 116 -0.08 -8.46 -4.36
N LYS A 117 -0.58 -7.29 -4.76
CA LYS A 117 0.03 -6.49 -5.83
C LYS A 117 -0.39 -5.04 -5.71
N ALA A 118 0.51 -4.15 -6.04
CA ALA A 118 0.20 -2.73 -6.14
C ALA A 118 0.83 -2.16 -7.40
N GLN A 119 0.11 -1.27 -8.08
CA GLN A 119 0.64 -0.53 -9.21
C GLN A 119 0.43 0.96 -8.96
N ALA A 120 1.52 1.73 -9.00
CA ALA A 120 1.53 3.15 -8.70
C ALA A 120 1.35 3.98 -9.97
N SER A 121 0.61 5.07 -9.84
CA SER A 121 0.46 6.11 -10.87
C SER A 121 0.18 7.43 -10.17
N THR A 122 0.09 8.50 -10.93
CA THR A 122 -0.36 9.81 -10.43
C THR A 122 -1.76 10.12 -10.95
N TYR A 123 -2.37 11.13 -10.37
CA TYR A 123 -3.69 11.58 -10.83
C TYR A 123 -3.84 13.09 -10.80
#